data_5e63aae33e2836dff57bb6bcc371b80e
#
_entry.id   5e63aae33e2836dff57bb6bcc371b80e
#
_cell.length_a   1.000
_cell.length_b   1.000
_cell.length_c   1.000
_cell.angle_alpha   90.00
_cell.angle_beta   90.00
_cell.angle_gamma   90.00
#
_symmetry.space_group_name_H-M   'P 1'
#
loop_
_entity.id
_entity.type
_entity.pdbx_description
1 polymer ?
#
loop_
_entity_poly.entity_id
_entity_poly.type
_entity_poly.pdbx_seq_one_letter_code
_entity_poly.pdbx_strand_id
1 'polypeptide(L)'
;MPGSIRKPAKDIMDIGFEVEDHVVYPTHGVGKITGIEIQEIAGQKLNLLVIQFEKDRMTLRVPVAKARSSGLRRLSTRKEMQNALVTLKGRSRVKRTMWSRRAQEYEAKINSGDPRQIAEVVRDLHRNAGQPDQSFSERQMYQAALDRLAREFAAVEKITEDVAVQRLEIMLKAA
;
A
#
# COMPACT_ATOMS: atom_id res chain seq x y z
N MET A 1 -22.34 20.11 -21.14
CA MET A 1 -23.35 19.06 -21.06
C MET A 1 -23.05 18.17 -19.87
N PRO A 2 -23.99 17.98 -18.96
CA PRO A 2 -23.76 17.05 -17.86
C PRO A 2 -23.58 15.66 -18.45
N GLY A 3 -22.46 15.05 -18.14
CA GLY A 3 -22.13 13.72 -18.60
C GLY A 3 -23.17 12.71 -18.17
N SER A 4 -23.74 12.05 -19.15
CA SER A 4 -24.65 10.93 -18.94
C SER A 4 -23.99 9.91 -18.02
N ILE A 5 -24.56 9.68 -16.86
CA ILE A 5 -24.20 8.58 -15.98
C ILE A 5 -24.62 7.30 -16.70
N ARG A 6 -23.73 6.78 -17.55
CA ARG A 6 -23.95 5.46 -18.11
C ARG A 6 -23.69 4.42 -17.06
N LYS A 7 -24.62 3.47 -16.91
CA LYS A 7 -24.44 2.29 -16.10
C LYS A 7 -23.09 1.64 -16.45
N PRO A 8 -22.30 1.21 -15.46
CA PRO A 8 -21.03 0.55 -15.72
C PRO A 8 -21.23 -0.64 -16.66
N ALA A 9 -20.36 -0.76 -17.63
CA ALA A 9 -20.36 -1.90 -18.54
C ALA A 9 -20.11 -3.19 -17.71
N LYS A 10 -20.66 -4.32 -18.19
CA LYS A 10 -20.50 -5.64 -17.53
C LYS A 10 -19.07 -5.95 -17.10
N ASP A 11 -18.09 -5.50 -17.88
CA ASP A 11 -16.66 -5.74 -17.64
C ASP A 11 -16.15 -5.14 -16.32
N ILE A 12 -16.84 -4.14 -15.79
CA ILE A 12 -16.47 -3.45 -14.56
C ILE A 12 -16.93 -4.25 -13.33
N MET A 13 -18.06 -4.94 -13.43
CA MET A 13 -18.55 -5.82 -12.36
C MET A 13 -17.67 -7.06 -12.18
N ASP A 14 -17.05 -7.54 -13.26
CA ASP A 14 -16.23 -8.76 -13.24
C ASP A 14 -14.86 -8.58 -12.58
N ILE A 15 -14.38 -7.34 -12.39
CA ILE A 15 -13.09 -7.07 -11.76
C ILE A 15 -13.15 -7.06 -10.23
N GLY A 16 -14.35 -7.06 -9.65
CA GLY A 16 -14.53 -7.10 -8.20
C GLY A 16 -14.25 -5.79 -7.47
N PHE A 17 -14.16 -4.67 -8.20
CA PHE A 17 -13.96 -3.34 -7.63
C PHE A 17 -15.16 -2.44 -7.92
N GLU A 18 -15.53 -1.63 -6.95
CA GLU A 18 -16.63 -0.67 -7.04
C GLU A 18 -16.14 0.74 -6.72
N VAL A 19 -16.86 1.74 -7.20
CA VAL A 19 -16.65 3.13 -6.81
C VAL A 19 -16.80 3.26 -5.29
N GLU A 20 -15.95 4.06 -4.67
CA GLU A 20 -15.81 4.26 -3.22
C GLU A 20 -15.01 3.17 -2.50
N ASP A 21 -14.63 2.09 -3.17
CA ASP A 21 -13.77 1.07 -2.58
C ASP A 21 -12.37 1.61 -2.31
N HIS A 22 -11.80 1.27 -1.16
CA HIS A 22 -10.40 1.42 -0.88
C HIS A 22 -9.63 0.27 -1.51
N VAL A 23 -8.52 0.58 -2.17
CA VAL A 23 -7.68 -0.38 -2.87
C VAL A 23 -6.21 -0.12 -2.56
N VAL A 24 -5.38 -1.10 -2.83
CA VAL A 24 -3.93 -0.97 -2.72
C VAL A 24 -3.32 -1.13 -4.11
N TYR A 25 -2.62 -0.10 -4.55
CA TYR A 25 -1.78 -0.15 -5.75
C TYR A 25 -0.33 -0.39 -5.29
N PRO A 26 0.36 -1.42 -5.79
CA PRO A 26 1.63 -1.87 -5.19
C PRO A 26 2.67 -0.79 -4.97
N THR A 27 2.85 0.11 -5.94
CA THR A 27 3.89 1.15 -5.86
C THR A 27 3.45 2.41 -5.13
N HIS A 28 2.14 2.61 -4.93
CA HIS A 28 1.58 3.84 -4.35
C HIS A 28 0.83 3.62 -3.03
N GLY A 29 0.54 2.38 -2.67
CA GLY A 29 -0.16 2.06 -1.44
C GLY A 29 -1.67 2.26 -1.53
N VAL A 30 -2.29 2.69 -0.44
CA VAL A 30 -3.75 2.80 -0.32
C VAL A 30 -4.29 4.00 -1.09
N GLY A 31 -5.26 3.75 -1.94
CA GLY A 31 -6.05 4.76 -2.63
C GLY A 31 -7.52 4.42 -2.59
N LYS A 32 -8.34 5.29 -3.15
CA LYS A 32 -9.79 5.14 -3.22
C LYS A 32 -10.26 5.27 -4.65
N ILE A 33 -11.11 4.36 -5.10
CA ILE A 33 -11.74 4.45 -6.41
C ILE A 33 -12.80 5.55 -6.33
N THR A 34 -12.58 6.65 -7.06
CA THR A 34 -13.50 7.79 -7.06
C THR A 34 -14.47 7.76 -8.23
N GLY A 35 -14.17 6.99 -9.26
CA GLY A 35 -15.04 6.91 -10.43
C GLY A 35 -14.49 6.03 -11.51
N ILE A 36 -15.24 5.96 -12.60
CA ILE A 36 -14.85 5.26 -13.80
C ILE A 36 -15.04 6.23 -14.96
N GLU A 37 -13.97 6.44 -15.72
CA GLU A 37 -13.99 7.33 -16.89
C GLU A 37 -13.91 6.50 -18.18
N ILE A 38 -14.56 7.01 -19.22
CA ILE A 38 -14.43 6.46 -20.55
C ILE A 38 -13.59 7.45 -21.35
N GLN A 39 -12.43 7.02 -21.87
CA GLN A 39 -11.58 7.83 -22.73
C GLN A 39 -11.44 7.15 -24.08
N GLU A 40 -11.43 7.97 -25.14
CA GLU A 40 -11.15 7.52 -26.49
C GLU A 40 -9.68 7.77 -26.80
N ILE A 41 -8.94 6.68 -27.01
CA ILE A 41 -7.50 6.72 -27.33
C ILE A 41 -7.31 5.94 -28.63
N ALA A 42 -6.75 6.60 -29.67
CA ALA A 42 -6.48 5.98 -30.95
C ALA A 42 -7.71 5.30 -31.60
N GLY A 43 -8.88 5.92 -31.46
CA GLY A 43 -10.15 5.40 -32.01
C GLY A 43 -10.80 4.31 -31.17
N GLN A 44 -10.21 3.94 -30.04
CA GLN A 44 -10.77 2.93 -29.13
C GLN A 44 -11.25 3.56 -27.84
N LYS A 45 -12.42 3.14 -27.38
CA LYS A 45 -12.96 3.55 -26.08
C LYS A 45 -12.41 2.66 -24.97
N LEU A 46 -11.74 3.27 -23.99
CA LEU A 46 -11.19 2.59 -22.83
C LEU A 46 -11.94 3.00 -21.58
N ASN A 47 -12.29 2.01 -20.77
CA ASN A 47 -12.81 2.23 -19.42
C ASN A 47 -11.62 2.32 -18.45
N LEU A 48 -11.54 3.43 -17.70
CA LEU A 48 -10.46 3.69 -16.76
C LEU A 48 -11.00 3.77 -15.34
N LEU A 49 -10.39 3.04 -14.43
CA LEU A 49 -10.59 3.23 -13.00
C LEU A 49 -9.83 4.48 -12.58
N VAL A 50 -10.52 5.40 -11.92
CA VAL A 50 -9.91 6.61 -11.36
C VAL A 50 -9.64 6.36 -9.88
N ILE A 51 -8.38 6.33 -9.50
CA ILE A 51 -7.94 6.08 -8.13
C ILE A 51 -7.28 7.32 -7.59
N GLN A 52 -7.77 7.82 -6.48
CA GLN A 52 -7.21 8.98 -5.81
C GLN A 52 -6.41 8.56 -4.58
N PHE A 53 -5.17 9.06 -4.49
CA PHE A 53 -4.28 8.87 -3.36
C PHE A 53 -4.20 10.20 -2.60
N GLU A 54 -4.94 10.32 -1.51
CA GLU A 54 -5.07 11.59 -0.78
C GLU A 54 -3.73 12.14 -0.28
N LYS A 55 -2.87 11.28 0.25
CA LYS A 55 -1.59 11.74 0.80
C LYS A 55 -0.65 12.30 -0.24
N ASP A 56 -0.57 11.66 -1.38
CA ASP A 56 0.33 12.09 -2.46
C ASP A 56 -0.33 13.13 -3.37
N ARG A 57 -1.59 13.45 -3.12
CA ARG A 57 -2.43 14.34 -3.96
C ARG A 57 -2.37 13.94 -5.43
N MET A 58 -2.36 12.64 -5.67
CA MET A 58 -2.19 12.05 -6.98
C MET A 58 -3.46 11.35 -7.41
N THR A 59 -3.78 11.44 -8.68
CA THR A 59 -4.86 10.69 -9.31
C THR A 59 -4.26 9.76 -10.35
N LEU A 60 -4.55 8.48 -10.24
CA LEU A 60 -4.09 7.47 -11.19
C LEU A 60 -5.29 6.94 -11.98
N ARG A 61 -5.12 6.80 -13.28
CA ARG A 61 -6.11 6.20 -14.16
C ARG A 61 -5.59 4.88 -14.67
N VAL A 62 -6.27 3.80 -14.32
CA VAL A 62 -5.87 2.44 -14.68
C VAL A 62 -6.91 1.83 -15.59
N PRO A 63 -6.53 1.35 -16.78
CA PRO A 63 -7.47 0.63 -17.64
C PRO A 63 -8.08 -0.57 -16.89
N VAL A 64 -9.39 -0.70 -16.95
CA VAL A 64 -10.12 -1.78 -16.27
C VAL A 64 -9.55 -3.14 -16.67
N ALA A 65 -9.22 -3.33 -17.93
CA ALA A 65 -8.64 -4.57 -18.44
C ALA A 65 -7.26 -4.91 -17.81
N LYS A 66 -6.55 -3.91 -17.31
CA LYS A 66 -5.22 -4.06 -16.72
C LYS A 66 -5.22 -3.98 -15.19
N ALA A 67 -6.38 -3.77 -14.57
CA ALA A 67 -6.45 -3.57 -13.12
C ALA A 67 -5.83 -4.73 -12.34
N ARG A 68 -6.21 -5.95 -12.65
CA ARG A 68 -5.67 -7.14 -11.97
C ARG A 68 -4.21 -7.38 -12.28
N SER A 69 -3.81 -7.26 -13.53
CA SER A 69 -2.43 -7.51 -13.95
C SER A 69 -1.46 -6.45 -13.42
N SER A 70 -1.94 -5.25 -13.10
CA SER A 70 -1.13 -4.21 -12.47
C SER A 70 -0.86 -4.46 -10.99
N GLY A 71 -1.51 -5.47 -10.40
CA GLY A 71 -1.38 -5.80 -8.98
C GLY A 71 -2.37 -5.07 -8.08
N LEU A 72 -3.30 -4.29 -8.65
CA LEU A 72 -4.33 -3.62 -7.87
C LEU A 72 -5.16 -4.66 -7.11
N ARG A 73 -5.32 -4.46 -5.81
CA ARG A 73 -6.06 -5.36 -4.93
C ARG A 73 -6.92 -4.60 -3.94
N ARG A 74 -7.87 -5.28 -3.35
CA ARG A 74 -8.64 -4.75 -2.22
C ARG A 74 -7.78 -4.67 -0.98
N LEU A 75 -8.22 -3.93 0.02
CA LEU A 75 -7.60 -3.94 1.35
C LEU A 75 -7.53 -5.37 1.89
N SER A 76 -6.50 -5.65 2.65
CA SER A 76 -6.41 -6.88 3.43
C SER A 76 -7.60 -7.02 4.36
N THR A 77 -8.04 -8.25 4.62
CA THR A 77 -8.99 -8.51 5.69
C THR A 77 -8.32 -8.25 7.04
N ARG A 78 -9.12 -8.11 8.09
CA ARG A 78 -8.57 -7.95 9.45
C ARG A 78 -7.65 -9.11 9.82
N LYS A 79 -8.05 -10.33 9.45
CA LYS A 79 -7.25 -11.53 9.70
C LYS A 79 -5.92 -11.51 8.96
N GLU A 80 -5.94 -11.17 7.67
CA GLU A 80 -4.73 -11.05 6.85
C GLU A 80 -3.80 -9.97 7.41
N MET A 81 -4.36 -8.82 7.82
CA MET A 81 -3.59 -7.75 8.41
C MET A 81 -2.97 -8.18 9.75
N GLN A 82 -3.73 -8.84 10.60
CA GLN A 82 -3.20 -9.36 11.87
C GLN A 82 -2.07 -10.36 11.64
N ASN A 83 -2.21 -11.24 10.66
CA ASN A 83 -1.14 -12.19 10.30
C ASN A 83 0.13 -11.47 9.81
N ALA A 84 -0.04 -10.40 9.04
CA ALA A 84 1.09 -9.59 8.60
C ALA A 84 1.77 -8.88 9.79
N LEU A 85 0.98 -8.34 10.72
CA LEU A 85 1.50 -7.61 11.89
C LEU A 85 2.21 -8.52 12.91
N VAL A 86 1.91 -9.81 12.94
CA VAL A 86 2.66 -10.77 13.76
C VAL A 86 4.15 -10.76 13.40
N THR A 87 4.47 -10.49 12.15
CA THR A 87 5.86 -10.36 11.68
C THR A 87 6.63 -9.29 12.46
N LEU A 88 5.97 -8.22 12.92
CA LEU A 88 6.61 -7.14 13.68
C LEU A 88 7.15 -7.60 15.03
N LYS A 89 6.59 -8.66 15.59
CA LYS A 89 7.00 -9.24 16.87
C LYS A 89 8.17 -10.21 16.74
N GLY A 90 8.56 -10.53 15.50
CA GLY A 90 9.67 -11.41 15.22
C GLY A 90 11.02 -10.72 15.39
N ARG A 91 12.08 -11.50 15.38
CA ARG A 91 13.44 -10.96 15.38
C ARG A 91 13.81 -10.39 14.02
N SER A 92 14.51 -9.27 14.06
CA SER A 92 15.11 -8.68 12.86
C SER A 92 16.06 -9.68 12.19
N ARG A 93 15.91 -9.83 10.88
CA ARG A 93 16.73 -10.72 10.05
C ARG A 93 17.59 -9.88 9.09
N VAL A 94 18.47 -9.09 9.67
CA VAL A 94 19.36 -8.23 8.88
C VAL A 94 20.52 -9.06 8.32
N LYS A 95 20.62 -9.11 6.98
CA LYS A 95 21.74 -9.76 6.31
C LYS A 95 22.99 -8.88 6.40
N ARG A 96 24.16 -9.52 6.53
CA ARG A 96 25.45 -8.83 6.53
C ARG A 96 25.92 -8.52 5.10
N THR A 97 25.12 -7.75 4.37
CA THR A 97 25.43 -7.32 3.01
C THR A 97 25.58 -5.80 2.99
N MET A 98 26.16 -5.27 1.91
CA MET A 98 26.27 -3.82 1.72
C MET A 98 24.89 -3.16 1.75
N TRP A 99 24.81 -1.96 2.33
CA TRP A 99 23.56 -1.22 2.44
C TRP A 99 22.89 -1.02 1.08
N SER A 100 23.62 -0.72 0.03
CA SER A 100 23.04 -0.53 -1.31
C SER A 100 22.24 -1.76 -1.78
N ARG A 101 22.72 -2.96 -1.53
CA ARG A 101 22.04 -4.20 -1.87
C ARG A 101 20.85 -4.44 -0.96
N ARG A 102 20.98 -4.20 0.33
CA ARG A 102 19.89 -4.32 1.28
C ARG A 102 18.77 -3.32 0.96
N ALA A 103 19.13 -2.08 0.62
CA ALA A 103 18.17 -1.04 0.24
C ALA A 103 17.35 -1.45 -0.98
N GLN A 104 17.97 -2.08 -1.98
CA GLN A 104 17.25 -2.59 -3.14
C GLN A 104 16.23 -3.67 -2.76
N GLU A 105 16.61 -4.59 -1.89
CA GLU A 105 15.72 -5.64 -1.40
C GLU A 105 14.56 -5.05 -0.59
N TYR A 106 14.81 -4.09 0.28
CA TYR A 106 13.78 -3.42 1.06
C TYR A 106 12.83 -2.61 0.17
N GLU A 107 13.37 -1.90 -0.80
CA GLU A 107 12.55 -1.14 -1.75
C GLU A 107 11.63 -2.07 -2.55
N ALA A 108 12.14 -3.20 -3.01
CA ALA A 108 11.33 -4.21 -3.69
C ALA A 108 10.19 -4.73 -2.81
N LYS A 109 10.45 -4.97 -1.53
CA LYS A 109 9.42 -5.40 -0.58
C LYS A 109 8.36 -4.33 -0.34
N ILE A 110 8.76 -3.07 -0.22
CA ILE A 110 7.83 -1.96 -0.06
C ILE A 110 6.95 -1.82 -1.30
N ASN A 111 7.55 -1.88 -2.47
CA ASN A 111 6.86 -1.72 -3.75
C ASN A 111 6.03 -2.94 -4.15
N SER A 112 6.18 -4.06 -3.46
CA SER A 112 5.33 -5.25 -3.68
C SER A 112 3.88 -5.00 -3.27
N GLY A 113 3.65 -4.05 -2.36
CA GLY A 113 2.33 -3.78 -1.81
C GLY A 113 1.82 -4.85 -0.85
N ASP A 114 2.60 -5.89 -0.58
CA ASP A 114 2.24 -6.98 0.34
C ASP A 114 2.52 -6.53 1.78
N PRO A 115 1.49 -6.46 2.65
CA PRO A 115 1.68 -6.00 4.03
C PRO A 115 2.66 -6.85 4.83
N ARG A 116 2.75 -8.15 4.55
CA ARG A 116 3.72 -9.02 5.23
C ARG A 116 5.16 -8.63 4.88
N GLN A 117 5.44 -8.41 3.60
CA GLN A 117 6.78 -7.98 3.15
C GLN A 117 7.13 -6.59 3.68
N ILE A 118 6.18 -5.69 3.69
CA ILE A 118 6.38 -4.34 4.25
C ILE A 118 6.63 -4.43 5.76
N ALA A 119 5.91 -5.28 6.47
CA ALA A 119 6.14 -5.52 7.90
C ALA A 119 7.55 -6.08 8.18
N GLU A 120 8.07 -6.92 7.30
CA GLU A 120 9.46 -7.41 7.41
C GLU A 120 10.46 -6.26 7.35
N VAL A 121 10.27 -5.30 6.46
CA VAL A 121 11.14 -4.12 6.35
C VAL A 121 11.05 -3.27 7.63
N VAL A 122 9.84 -3.03 8.12
CA VAL A 122 9.63 -2.27 9.35
C VAL A 122 10.33 -2.95 10.54
N ARG A 123 10.17 -4.26 10.68
CA ARG A 123 10.81 -5.06 11.71
C ARG A 123 12.34 -4.95 11.65
N ASP A 124 12.89 -5.12 10.45
CA ASP A 124 14.33 -5.21 10.27
C ASP A 124 15.02 -3.85 10.43
N LEU A 125 14.34 -2.76 10.11
CA LEU A 125 14.90 -1.41 10.21
C LEU A 125 14.55 -0.69 11.51
N HIS A 126 13.63 -1.23 12.31
CA HIS A 126 13.27 -0.61 13.60
C HIS A 126 14.47 -0.62 14.56
N ARG A 127 14.65 0.49 15.28
CA ARG A 127 15.68 0.62 16.32
C ARG A 127 15.01 0.85 17.67
N ASN A 128 15.35 0.00 18.62
CA ASN A 128 14.96 0.15 20.01
C ASN A 128 15.97 1.03 20.77
N ALA A 129 15.59 1.51 21.94
CA ALA A 129 16.49 2.24 22.82
C ALA A 129 17.75 1.40 23.11
N GLY A 130 18.92 2.02 23.00
CA GLY A 130 20.21 1.35 23.22
C GLY A 130 20.83 0.73 21.96
N GLN A 131 20.13 0.70 20.85
CA GLN A 131 20.69 0.28 19.56
C GLN A 131 21.36 1.46 18.85
N PRO A 132 22.35 1.20 17.97
CA PRO A 132 22.97 2.27 17.20
C PRO A 132 21.95 3.04 16.37
N ASP A 133 22.17 4.34 16.20
CA ASP A 133 21.32 5.17 15.38
C ASP A 133 21.37 4.73 13.91
N GLN A 134 20.24 4.89 13.25
CA GLN A 134 20.17 4.63 11.82
C GLN A 134 20.84 5.75 11.02
N SER A 135 21.42 5.38 9.87
CA SER A 135 21.80 6.36 8.87
C SER A 135 20.57 7.09 8.33
N PHE A 136 20.79 8.22 7.67
CA PHE A 136 19.69 8.98 7.06
C PHE A 136 18.88 8.15 6.07
N SER A 137 19.57 7.39 5.19
CA SER A 137 18.90 6.51 4.21
C SER A 137 18.08 5.42 4.87
N GLU A 138 18.59 4.80 5.93
CA GLU A 138 17.85 3.79 6.68
C GLU A 138 16.59 4.37 7.33
N ARG A 139 16.69 5.56 7.91
CA ARG A 139 15.53 6.24 8.52
C ARG A 139 14.46 6.55 7.48
N GLN A 140 14.84 7.03 6.30
CA GLN A 140 13.89 7.31 5.23
C GLN A 140 13.20 6.04 4.76
N MET A 141 13.94 4.96 4.60
CA MET A 141 13.39 3.66 4.19
C MET A 141 12.42 3.12 5.26
N TYR A 142 12.82 3.18 6.52
CA TYR A 142 11.98 2.78 7.65
C TYR A 142 10.68 3.58 7.68
N GLN A 143 10.78 4.91 7.57
CA GLN A 143 9.61 5.78 7.61
C GLN A 143 8.66 5.50 6.44
N ALA A 144 9.20 5.28 5.25
CA ALA A 144 8.38 4.95 4.07
C ALA A 144 7.63 3.62 4.27
N ALA A 145 8.30 2.61 4.79
CA ALA A 145 7.69 1.31 5.06
C ALA A 145 6.62 1.42 6.16
N LEU A 146 6.93 2.11 7.24
CA LEU A 146 6.00 2.31 8.36
C LEU A 146 4.74 3.04 7.90
N ASP A 147 4.88 4.10 7.12
CA ASP A 147 3.75 4.88 6.61
C ASP A 147 2.85 4.03 5.71
N ARG A 148 3.46 3.22 4.83
CA ARG A 148 2.71 2.31 3.96
C ARG A 148 1.89 1.30 4.74
N LEU A 149 2.52 0.66 5.71
CA LEU A 149 1.87 -0.34 6.56
C LEU A 149 0.77 0.30 7.40
N ALA A 150 1.05 1.46 7.98
CA ALA A 150 0.11 2.19 8.82
C ALA A 150 -1.14 2.63 8.05
N ARG A 151 -0.98 3.06 6.80
CA ARG A 151 -2.12 3.48 5.96
C ARG A 151 -3.08 2.34 5.71
N GLU A 152 -2.58 1.17 5.34
CA GLU A 152 -3.45 0.02 5.11
C GLU A 152 -4.06 -0.46 6.43
N PHE A 153 -3.29 -0.53 7.50
CA PHE A 153 -3.79 -0.89 8.82
C PHE A 153 -4.89 0.06 9.29
N ALA A 154 -4.69 1.36 9.13
CA ALA A 154 -5.69 2.38 9.46
C ALA A 154 -6.99 2.19 8.66
N ALA A 155 -6.88 1.95 7.36
CA ALA A 155 -8.04 1.72 6.50
C ALA A 155 -8.80 0.45 6.88
N VAL A 156 -8.09 -0.63 7.19
CA VAL A 156 -8.69 -1.91 7.60
C VAL A 156 -9.42 -1.78 8.94
N GLU A 157 -8.80 -1.12 9.92
CA GLU A 157 -9.35 -0.96 11.28
C GLU A 157 -10.27 0.26 11.42
N LYS A 158 -10.38 1.09 10.40
CA LYS A 158 -11.14 2.35 10.42
C LYS A 158 -10.71 3.28 11.55
N ILE A 159 -9.41 3.44 11.70
CA ILE A 159 -8.75 4.34 12.66
C ILE A 159 -7.92 5.36 11.90
N THR A 160 -7.45 6.40 12.60
CA THR A 160 -6.54 7.37 11.99
C THR A 160 -5.14 6.77 11.79
N GLU A 161 -4.37 7.33 10.88
CA GLU A 161 -2.99 6.89 10.67
C GLU A 161 -2.13 7.08 11.91
N ASP A 162 -2.31 8.18 12.64
CA ASP A 162 -1.55 8.44 13.87
C ASP A 162 -1.78 7.33 14.90
N VAL A 163 -3.03 6.90 15.09
CA VAL A 163 -3.36 5.79 15.98
C VAL A 163 -2.75 4.48 15.45
N ALA A 164 -2.80 4.27 14.14
CA ALA A 164 -2.20 3.08 13.53
C ALA A 164 -0.70 3.03 13.79
N VAL A 165 0.02 4.13 13.56
CA VAL A 165 1.47 4.23 13.83
C VAL A 165 1.76 3.93 15.31
N GLN A 166 1.01 4.51 16.23
CA GLN A 166 1.19 4.25 17.66
C GLN A 166 1.04 2.77 18.00
N ARG A 167 0.02 2.10 17.44
CA ARG A 167 -0.19 0.66 17.66
C ARG A 167 0.95 -0.19 17.10
N LEU A 168 1.45 0.17 15.90
CA LEU A 168 2.59 -0.52 15.30
C LEU A 168 3.86 -0.36 16.14
N GLU A 169 4.11 0.84 16.64
CA GLU A 169 5.27 1.12 17.50
C GLU A 169 5.21 0.33 18.83
N ILE A 170 4.02 0.20 19.41
CA ILE A 170 3.82 -0.62 20.60
C ILE A 170 4.18 -2.08 20.31
N MET A 171 3.74 -2.62 19.19
CA MET A 171 4.07 -3.98 18.76
C MET A 171 5.58 -4.17 18.58
N LEU A 172 6.26 -3.19 17.97
CA LEU A 172 7.71 -3.23 17.76
C LEU A 172 8.50 -3.18 19.06
N LYS A 173 8.05 -2.40 20.02
CA LYS A 173 8.70 -2.30 21.33
C LYS A 173 8.51 -3.54 22.21
N ALA A 174 7.42 -4.28 21.99
CA ALA A 174 7.11 -5.49 22.73
C ALA A 174 7.88 -6.73 22.22
N ALA A 175 8.59 -6.58 21.10
CA ALA A 175 9.35 -7.67 20.50
C ALA A 175 10.73 -7.88 21.16
#